data_306309271a9028306fbbb52f4238033d
#
_entry.id   306309271a9028306fbbb52f4238033d
#
_cell.length_a   1.000
_cell.length_b   1.000
_cell.length_c   1.000
_cell.angle_alpha   90.00
_cell.angle_beta   90.00
_cell.angle_gamma   90.00
#
_symmetry.space_group_name_H-M   'P 1'
#
loop_
_entity.id
_entity.type
_entity.pdbx_description
1 polymer ?
#
loop_
_entity_poly.entity_id
_entity_poly.type
_entity_poly.pdbx_seq_one_letter_code
_entity_poly.pdbx_strand_id
1 'polypeptide(L)'
;MAFTRAKRNATSYATPGELYHDLPRRPGAVPGLWSHQSHMLKAYTDNRYKSDLALELPTGTGKTLTGLLIAEWNRQKNNERVLYACPTRQLAEQVRSAANREGIKVALLTGPHASWNQNSVLQYESAQSIGVTTYSSIFNSHPRLPEPSVILFDDAHAGEQYVGEAYSVNLNRYNDENGYHQILNA
;
A
#
# COMPACT_ATOMS: atom_id res chain seq x y z
N MET A 1 31.50 -5.60 -24.03
CA MET A 1 30.21 -5.24 -24.68
C MET A 1 29.30 -4.63 -23.65
N ALA A 2 29.00 -3.35 -23.75
CA ALA A 2 28.11 -2.67 -22.84
C ALA A 2 26.65 -2.96 -23.25
N PHE A 3 25.87 -3.62 -22.39
CA PHE A 3 24.44 -3.78 -22.60
C PHE A 3 23.76 -2.43 -22.36
N THR A 4 23.41 -1.74 -23.43
CA THR A 4 22.57 -0.54 -23.36
C THR A 4 21.16 -0.98 -22.97
N ARG A 5 20.78 -0.73 -21.72
CA ARG A 5 19.42 -0.96 -21.20
C ARG A 5 18.47 -0.10 -22.02
N ALA A 6 17.64 -0.73 -22.88
CA ALA A 6 16.61 -0.02 -23.62
C ALA A 6 15.76 0.76 -22.61
N LYS A 7 15.75 2.11 -22.70
CA LYS A 7 14.78 2.95 -22.02
C LYS A 7 13.39 2.48 -22.47
N ARG A 8 12.64 1.80 -21.62
CA ARG A 8 11.20 1.67 -21.83
C ARG A 8 10.67 3.09 -21.93
N ASN A 9 10.08 3.45 -23.07
CA ASN A 9 9.27 4.65 -23.18
C ASN A 9 8.20 4.51 -22.10
N ALA A 10 8.32 5.29 -21.03
CA ALA A 10 7.30 5.36 -20.02
C ALA A 10 6.06 5.94 -20.71
N THR A 11 5.07 5.11 -20.98
CA THR A 11 3.76 5.57 -21.43
C THR A 11 3.22 6.42 -20.28
N SER A 12 3.25 7.74 -20.43
CA SER A 12 2.85 8.65 -19.37
C SER A 12 1.34 8.80 -19.43
N TYR A 13 0.62 8.04 -18.62
CA TYR A 13 -0.81 8.23 -18.41
C TYR A 13 -1.05 9.51 -17.62
N ALA A 14 -1.96 10.38 -18.08
CA ALA A 14 -2.30 11.60 -17.38
C ALA A 14 -3.04 11.31 -16.07
N THR A 15 -3.84 10.24 -16.03
CA THR A 15 -4.65 9.83 -14.89
C THR A 15 -4.55 8.32 -14.62
N PRO A 16 -4.81 7.87 -13.36
CA PRO A 16 -4.92 6.43 -13.07
C PRO A 16 -6.07 5.75 -13.84
N GLY A 17 -7.10 6.49 -14.24
CA GLY A 17 -8.20 5.97 -15.04
C GLY A 17 -7.77 5.62 -16.47
N GLU A 18 -6.88 6.39 -17.08
CA GLU A 18 -6.30 6.06 -18.38
C GLU A 18 -5.45 4.80 -18.32
N LEU A 19 -4.61 4.68 -17.27
CA LEU A 19 -3.81 3.47 -17.03
C LEU A 19 -4.67 2.20 -17.01
N TYR A 20 -5.89 2.27 -16.43
CA TYR A 20 -6.77 1.11 -16.34
C TYR A 20 -7.07 0.45 -17.69
N HIS A 21 -7.20 1.23 -18.76
CA HIS A 21 -7.54 0.72 -20.09
C HIS A 21 -6.41 -0.11 -20.72
N ASP A 22 -5.16 0.17 -20.36
CA ASP A 22 -3.96 -0.47 -20.93
C ASP A 22 -3.37 -1.57 -20.02
N LEU A 23 -4.00 -1.86 -18.88
CA LEU A 23 -3.56 -2.95 -18.01
C LEU A 23 -3.71 -4.31 -18.70
N PRO A 24 -2.75 -5.22 -18.55
CA PRO A 24 -2.80 -6.58 -19.10
C PRO A 24 -3.71 -7.48 -18.26
N ARG A 25 -5.01 -7.16 -18.23
CA ARG A 25 -6.02 -7.78 -17.38
C ARG A 25 -6.22 -9.25 -17.73
N ARG A 26 -6.49 -10.07 -16.71
CA ARG A 26 -6.72 -11.51 -16.83
C ARG A 26 -8.21 -11.83 -16.78
N PRO A 27 -8.61 -13.07 -17.14
CA PRO A 27 -9.98 -13.53 -16.91
C PRO A 27 -10.40 -13.35 -15.45
N GLY A 28 -11.59 -12.79 -15.24
CA GLY A 28 -12.10 -12.44 -13.90
C GLY A 28 -11.70 -11.05 -13.38
N ALA A 29 -10.99 -10.25 -14.20
CA ALA A 29 -10.80 -8.82 -13.92
C ALA A 29 -12.13 -8.06 -13.98
N VAL A 30 -12.19 -6.89 -13.35
CA VAL A 30 -13.38 -6.02 -13.37
C VAL A 30 -13.62 -5.55 -14.80
N PRO A 31 -14.84 -5.70 -15.35
CA PRO A 31 -15.08 -5.40 -16.77
C PRO A 31 -15.00 -3.90 -17.10
N GLY A 32 -15.22 -3.03 -16.13
CA GLY A 32 -15.15 -1.58 -16.32
C GLY A 32 -15.11 -0.83 -14.99
N LEU A 33 -14.61 0.38 -15.00
CA LEU A 33 -14.68 1.27 -13.85
C LEU A 33 -16.10 1.77 -13.66
N TRP A 34 -16.57 1.76 -12.44
CA TRP A 34 -17.83 2.41 -12.10
C TRP A 34 -17.64 3.94 -12.07
N SER A 35 -18.72 4.69 -12.28
CA SER A 35 -18.68 6.15 -12.33
C SER A 35 -18.07 6.79 -11.08
N HIS A 36 -18.41 6.28 -9.89
CA HIS A 36 -17.84 6.77 -8.64
C HIS A 36 -16.33 6.48 -8.51
N GLN A 37 -15.84 5.35 -9.02
CA GLN A 37 -14.40 5.07 -9.07
C GLN A 37 -13.68 6.04 -10.01
N SER A 38 -14.24 6.30 -11.19
CA SER A 38 -13.70 7.26 -12.15
C SER A 38 -13.66 8.68 -11.57
N HIS A 39 -14.70 9.09 -10.86
CA HIS A 39 -14.73 10.38 -10.15
C HIS A 39 -13.66 10.45 -9.06
N MET A 40 -13.47 9.38 -8.28
CA MET A 40 -12.46 9.33 -7.23
C MET A 40 -11.04 9.39 -7.79
N LEU A 41 -10.76 8.66 -8.88
CA LEU A 41 -9.45 8.70 -9.55
C LEU A 41 -9.15 10.09 -10.12
N LYS A 42 -10.17 10.78 -10.64
CA LYS A 42 -10.05 12.18 -11.08
C LYS A 42 -9.78 13.10 -9.89
N ALA A 43 -10.57 13.00 -8.82
CA ALA A 43 -10.38 13.81 -7.60
C ALA A 43 -8.98 13.61 -7.00
N TYR A 44 -8.47 12.38 -6.98
CA TYR A 44 -7.09 12.09 -6.61
C TYR A 44 -6.09 12.84 -7.52
N THR A 45 -6.27 12.74 -8.82
CA THR A 45 -5.37 13.38 -9.81
C THR A 45 -5.33 14.90 -9.65
N ASP A 46 -6.47 15.52 -9.41
CA ASP A 46 -6.61 16.97 -9.23
C ASP A 46 -5.96 17.46 -7.91
N ASN A 47 -5.85 16.58 -6.91
CA ASN A 47 -5.30 16.89 -5.59
C ASN A 47 -3.92 16.27 -5.31
N ARG A 48 -3.28 15.60 -6.27
CA ARG A 48 -2.03 14.83 -6.09
C ARG A 48 -0.82 15.63 -5.58
N TYR A 49 -0.91 16.95 -5.61
CA TYR A 49 0.14 17.85 -5.09
C TYR A 49 0.13 17.95 -3.56
N LYS A 50 -0.91 17.46 -2.92
CA LYS A 50 -1.01 17.42 -1.45
C LYS A 50 -0.23 16.22 -0.93
N SER A 51 0.48 16.41 0.18
CA SER A 51 1.25 15.33 0.85
C SER A 51 0.34 14.24 1.38
N ASP A 52 -0.82 14.62 1.90
CA ASP A 52 -1.77 13.71 2.55
C ASP A 52 -3.16 13.86 1.93
N LEU A 53 -3.74 12.73 1.53
CA LEU A 53 -5.06 12.65 0.93
C LEU A 53 -5.88 11.53 1.57
N ALA A 54 -7.06 11.86 2.06
CA ALA A 54 -8.07 10.90 2.47
C ALA A 54 -9.09 10.72 1.35
N LEU A 55 -9.32 9.47 0.94
CA LEU A 55 -10.31 9.10 -0.06
C LEU A 55 -11.39 8.25 0.60
N GLU A 56 -12.61 8.77 0.67
CA GLU A 56 -13.74 8.06 1.26
C GLU A 56 -14.57 7.39 0.17
N LEU A 57 -14.69 6.08 0.27
CA LEU A 57 -15.50 5.23 -0.59
C LEU A 57 -16.37 4.30 0.26
N PRO A 58 -17.67 4.16 -0.02
CA PRO A 58 -18.52 3.21 0.69
C PRO A 58 -18.01 1.75 0.58
N THR A 59 -18.41 0.91 1.50
CA THR A 59 -18.07 -0.52 1.46
C THR A 59 -18.68 -1.18 0.23
N GLY A 60 -17.94 -2.11 -0.40
CA GLY A 60 -18.42 -2.81 -1.60
C GLY A 60 -18.27 -2.03 -2.92
N THR A 61 -17.76 -0.80 -2.90
CA THR A 61 -17.62 0.05 -4.11
C THR A 61 -16.29 -0.13 -4.86
N GLY A 62 -15.51 -1.17 -4.53
CA GLY A 62 -14.26 -1.46 -5.23
C GLY A 62 -13.09 -0.58 -4.81
N LYS A 63 -12.98 -0.24 -3.52
CA LYS A 63 -11.86 0.51 -2.92
C LYS A 63 -10.51 -0.04 -3.35
N THR A 64 -10.35 -1.36 -3.28
CA THR A 64 -9.09 -2.06 -3.61
C THR A 64 -8.63 -1.78 -5.03
N LEU A 65 -9.54 -1.81 -6.02
CA LEU A 65 -9.20 -1.50 -7.41
C LEU A 65 -8.77 -0.03 -7.54
N THR A 66 -9.52 0.89 -6.94
CA THR A 66 -9.20 2.32 -6.96
C THR A 66 -7.82 2.58 -6.34
N GLY A 67 -7.53 1.99 -5.18
CA GLY A 67 -6.22 2.09 -4.53
C GLY A 67 -5.08 1.48 -5.34
N LEU A 68 -5.31 0.30 -5.94
CA LEU A 68 -4.32 -0.36 -6.81
C LEU A 68 -3.99 0.48 -8.06
N LEU A 69 -4.99 1.12 -8.67
CA LEU A 69 -4.79 2.01 -9.83
C LEU A 69 -3.99 3.25 -9.45
N ILE A 70 -4.27 3.85 -8.30
CA ILE A 70 -3.49 4.98 -7.78
C ILE A 70 -2.05 4.55 -7.51
N ALA A 71 -1.86 3.40 -6.86
CA ALA A 71 -0.55 2.86 -6.55
C ALA A 71 0.29 2.58 -7.81
N GLU A 72 -0.31 1.90 -8.79
CA GLU A 72 0.37 1.53 -10.04
C GLU A 72 0.70 2.76 -10.89
N TRP A 73 -0.20 3.74 -10.93
CA TRP A 73 0.02 4.97 -11.65
C TRP A 73 1.21 5.77 -11.06
N ASN A 74 1.28 5.94 -9.72
CA ASN A 74 2.41 6.59 -9.07
C ASN A 74 3.72 5.84 -9.33
N ARG A 75 3.71 4.51 -9.19
CA ARG A 75 4.87 3.67 -9.47
C ARG A 75 5.40 3.85 -10.89
N GLN A 76 4.50 3.83 -11.89
CA GLN A 76 4.92 3.94 -13.29
C GLN A 76 5.33 5.35 -13.67
N LYS A 77 4.61 6.37 -13.20
CA LYS A 77 4.84 7.77 -13.58
C LYS A 77 6.20 8.29 -13.13
N ASN A 78 6.56 8.00 -11.88
CA ASN A 78 7.76 8.56 -11.26
C ASN A 78 8.84 7.52 -11.03
N ASN A 79 8.60 6.25 -11.35
CA ASN A 79 9.46 5.11 -10.98
C ASN A 79 9.72 5.07 -9.46
N GLU A 80 8.66 5.30 -8.68
CA GLU A 80 8.69 5.40 -7.22
C GLU A 80 8.35 4.08 -6.55
N ARG A 81 8.90 3.89 -5.35
CA ARG A 81 8.48 2.79 -4.47
C ARG A 81 7.16 3.15 -3.84
N VAL A 82 6.14 2.37 -4.16
CA VAL A 82 4.79 2.52 -3.63
C VAL A 82 4.44 1.34 -2.75
N LEU A 83 3.97 1.63 -1.54
CA LEU A 83 3.55 0.63 -0.57
C LEU A 83 2.03 0.68 -0.39
N TYR A 84 1.39 -0.48 -0.47
CA TYR A 84 -0.02 -0.67 -0.17
C TYR A 84 -0.15 -1.40 1.17
N ALA A 85 -0.63 -0.74 2.18
CA ALA A 85 -0.70 -1.23 3.55
C ALA A 85 -2.11 -1.70 3.90
N CYS A 86 -2.22 -2.90 4.43
CA CYS A 86 -3.46 -3.55 4.83
C CYS A 86 -3.51 -3.79 6.34
N PRO A 87 -4.69 -3.79 6.97
CA PRO A 87 -4.82 -4.15 8.38
C PRO A 87 -4.34 -5.56 8.71
N THR A 88 -4.64 -6.53 7.85
CA THR A 88 -4.35 -7.95 8.11
C THR A 88 -3.63 -8.62 6.94
N ARG A 89 -2.97 -9.75 7.21
CA ARG A 89 -2.36 -10.59 6.16
C ARG A 89 -3.41 -11.13 5.18
N GLN A 90 -4.59 -11.46 5.65
CA GLN A 90 -5.67 -11.96 4.80
C GLN A 90 -6.09 -10.90 3.78
N LEU A 91 -6.24 -9.64 4.21
CA LEU A 91 -6.53 -8.51 3.32
C LEU A 91 -5.38 -8.27 2.33
N ALA A 92 -4.13 -8.35 2.77
CA ALA A 92 -2.97 -8.23 1.88
C ALA A 92 -2.97 -9.30 0.78
N GLU A 93 -3.34 -10.55 1.10
CA GLU A 93 -3.50 -11.62 0.11
C GLU A 93 -4.68 -11.37 -0.85
N GLN A 94 -5.78 -10.79 -0.37
CA GLN A 94 -6.90 -10.40 -1.23
C GLN A 94 -6.49 -9.27 -2.19
N VAL A 95 -5.73 -8.29 -1.72
CA VAL A 95 -5.17 -7.21 -2.55
C VAL A 95 -4.23 -7.80 -3.60
N ARG A 96 -3.34 -8.72 -3.24
CA ARG A 96 -2.47 -9.44 -4.18
C ARG A 96 -3.28 -10.16 -5.26
N SER A 97 -4.32 -10.86 -4.86
CA SER A 97 -5.19 -11.61 -5.77
C SER A 97 -5.94 -10.67 -6.72
N ALA A 98 -6.45 -9.54 -6.21
CA ALA A 98 -7.08 -8.51 -7.02
C ALA A 98 -6.09 -7.90 -8.02
N ALA A 99 -4.90 -7.50 -7.57
CA ALA A 99 -3.85 -6.97 -8.42
C ALA A 99 -3.47 -7.92 -9.56
N ASN A 100 -3.34 -9.22 -9.26
CA ASN A 100 -3.04 -10.23 -10.27
C ASN A 100 -4.13 -10.34 -11.35
N ARG A 101 -5.42 -10.22 -10.99
CA ARG A 101 -6.52 -10.21 -11.97
C ARG A 101 -6.45 -8.99 -12.88
N GLU A 102 -6.12 -7.84 -12.32
CA GLU A 102 -5.99 -6.60 -13.09
C GLU A 102 -4.65 -6.48 -13.85
N GLY A 103 -3.75 -7.45 -13.69
CA GLY A 103 -2.44 -7.43 -14.35
C GLY A 103 -1.43 -6.48 -13.71
N ILE A 104 -1.68 -6.03 -12.49
CA ILE A 104 -0.80 -5.18 -11.69
C ILE A 104 0.22 -6.05 -10.96
N LYS A 105 1.49 -5.69 -11.03
CA LYS A 105 2.57 -6.42 -10.35
C LYS A 105 2.69 -5.98 -8.90
N VAL A 106 2.63 -6.95 -8.00
CA VAL A 106 2.77 -6.71 -6.56
C VAL A 106 3.80 -7.66 -5.94
N ALA A 107 4.55 -7.16 -4.98
CA ALA A 107 5.43 -7.89 -4.09
C ALA A 107 4.78 -7.99 -2.71
N LEU A 108 4.44 -9.21 -2.28
CA LEU A 108 3.86 -9.42 -0.95
C LEU A 108 4.97 -9.47 0.09
N LEU A 109 4.97 -8.51 1.02
CA LEU A 109 5.98 -8.30 2.07
C LEU A 109 5.29 -8.36 3.44
N THR A 110 4.84 -9.57 3.82
CA THR A 110 4.09 -9.81 5.06
C THR A 110 4.77 -10.86 5.93
N GLY A 111 4.55 -10.77 7.24
CA GLY A 111 5.17 -11.69 8.20
C GLY A 111 6.63 -11.36 8.54
N PRO A 112 7.36 -12.29 9.17
CA PRO A 112 8.75 -12.07 9.53
C PRO A 112 9.62 -11.75 8.32
N HIS A 113 10.47 -10.75 8.42
CA HIS A 113 11.35 -10.31 7.33
C HIS A 113 12.19 -11.46 6.74
N ALA A 114 12.67 -12.36 7.60
CA ALA A 114 13.46 -13.53 7.17
C ALA A 114 12.68 -14.49 6.23
N SER A 115 11.36 -14.43 6.23
CA SER A 115 10.50 -15.26 5.37
C SER A 115 10.15 -14.60 4.04
N TRP A 116 10.56 -13.35 3.81
CA TRP A 116 10.25 -12.65 2.58
C TRP A 116 11.03 -13.22 1.41
N ASN A 117 10.35 -13.35 0.28
CA ASN A 117 11.03 -13.76 -0.96
C ASN A 117 11.94 -12.63 -1.43
N GLN A 118 13.25 -12.91 -1.54
CA GLN A 118 14.25 -11.91 -1.92
C GLN A 118 13.96 -11.27 -3.28
N ASN A 119 13.45 -12.03 -4.24
CA ASN A 119 13.08 -11.48 -5.54
C ASN A 119 11.93 -10.48 -5.43
N SER A 120 10.95 -10.73 -4.55
CA SER A 120 9.86 -9.78 -4.26
C SER A 120 10.40 -8.49 -3.64
N VAL A 121 11.35 -8.59 -2.71
CA VAL A 121 12.01 -7.41 -2.12
C VAL A 121 12.72 -6.59 -3.20
N LEU A 122 13.53 -7.24 -4.04
CA LEU A 122 14.25 -6.57 -5.13
C LEU A 122 13.30 -5.92 -6.16
N GLN A 123 12.17 -6.56 -6.48
CA GLN A 123 11.17 -5.98 -7.37
C GLN A 123 10.52 -4.73 -6.77
N TYR A 124 10.27 -4.73 -5.47
CA TYR A 124 9.76 -3.55 -4.76
C TYR A 124 10.83 -2.44 -4.69
N GLU A 125 12.05 -2.76 -4.27
CA GLU A 125 13.16 -1.80 -4.17
C GLU A 125 13.49 -1.10 -5.49
N SER A 126 13.40 -1.86 -6.60
CA SER A 126 13.63 -1.35 -7.95
C SER A 126 12.38 -0.70 -8.58
N ALA A 127 11.32 -0.47 -7.81
CA ALA A 127 10.04 0.05 -8.28
C ALA A 127 9.41 -0.73 -9.46
N GLN A 128 9.70 -2.03 -9.59
CA GLN A 128 9.12 -2.89 -10.61
C GLN A 128 7.77 -3.49 -10.20
N SER A 129 7.46 -3.45 -8.91
CA SER A 129 6.18 -3.88 -8.34
C SER A 129 5.77 -2.98 -7.18
N ILE A 130 4.48 -2.93 -6.88
CA ILE A 130 3.95 -2.32 -5.67
C ILE A 130 4.25 -3.26 -4.50
N GLY A 131 4.76 -2.73 -3.38
CA GLY A 131 4.85 -3.49 -2.13
C GLY A 131 3.47 -3.62 -1.49
N VAL A 132 3.06 -4.83 -1.14
CA VAL A 132 1.84 -5.06 -0.33
C VAL A 132 2.25 -5.60 1.02
N THR A 133 1.85 -4.93 2.09
CA THR A 133 2.27 -5.26 3.45
C THR A 133 1.14 -5.09 4.47
N THR A 134 1.44 -5.32 5.75
CA THR A 134 0.50 -5.09 6.84
C THR A 134 0.89 -3.90 7.70
N TYR A 135 -0.08 -3.31 8.40
CA TYR A 135 0.15 -2.21 9.33
C TYR A 135 1.20 -2.55 10.38
N SER A 136 1.18 -3.77 10.93
CA SER A 136 2.17 -4.22 11.89
C SER A 136 3.61 -4.27 11.35
N SER A 137 3.79 -4.32 10.03
CA SER A 137 5.12 -4.25 9.40
C SER A 137 5.62 -2.81 9.28
N ILE A 138 4.72 -1.82 9.29
CA ILE A 138 5.03 -0.39 9.20
C ILE A 138 5.14 0.20 10.61
N PHE A 139 4.11 -0.01 11.42
CA PHE A 139 4.02 0.51 12.78
C PHE A 139 4.71 -0.46 13.75
N ASN A 140 6.01 -0.39 13.85
CA ASN A 140 6.82 -1.11 14.83
C ASN A 140 8.13 -0.36 15.06
N SER A 141 8.82 -0.68 16.17
CA SER A 141 10.05 0.01 16.59
C SER A 141 11.25 -0.21 15.65
N HIS A 142 11.21 -1.22 14.78
CA HIS A 142 12.30 -1.56 13.85
C HIS A 142 11.75 -1.99 12.49
N PRO A 143 11.15 -1.08 11.73
CA PRO A 143 10.62 -1.40 10.41
C PRO A 143 11.74 -1.86 9.47
N ARG A 144 11.54 -2.98 8.81
CA ARG A 144 12.51 -3.59 7.88
C ARG A 144 12.17 -3.33 6.42
N LEU A 145 11.08 -2.62 6.17
CA LEU A 145 10.66 -2.25 4.82
C LEU A 145 11.60 -1.19 4.25
N PRO A 146 12.07 -1.35 3.01
CA PRO A 146 12.71 -0.26 2.28
C PRO A 146 11.77 0.94 2.19
N GLU A 147 12.28 2.11 2.46
CA GLU A 147 11.52 3.35 2.56
C GLU A 147 10.69 3.62 1.29
N PRO A 148 9.37 3.74 1.38
CA PRO A 148 8.50 4.09 0.26
C PRO A 148 8.48 5.59 0.01
N SER A 149 8.24 5.99 -1.24
CA SER A 149 7.93 7.38 -1.60
C SER A 149 6.45 7.70 -1.39
N VAL A 150 5.59 6.68 -1.54
CA VAL A 150 4.13 6.78 -1.37
C VAL A 150 3.62 5.58 -0.58
N ILE A 151 2.75 5.84 0.40
CA ILE A 151 2.04 4.80 1.15
C ILE A 151 0.54 4.98 0.95
N LEU A 152 -0.14 3.93 0.56
CA LEU A 152 -1.61 3.85 0.58
C LEU A 152 -2.05 2.97 1.75
N PHE A 153 -2.90 3.51 2.58
CA PHE A 153 -3.52 2.76 3.69
C PHE A 153 -4.91 2.30 3.28
N ASP A 154 -5.12 0.98 3.24
CA ASP A 154 -6.43 0.38 3.03
C ASP A 154 -7.18 0.32 4.36
N ASP A 155 -8.33 0.96 4.43
CA ASP A 155 -9.07 1.13 5.69
C ASP A 155 -8.26 1.83 6.79
N ALA A 156 -7.94 3.11 6.56
CA ALA A 156 -7.10 3.90 7.45
C ALA A 156 -7.61 3.98 8.91
N HIS A 157 -8.92 3.79 9.14
CA HIS A 157 -9.48 3.74 10.49
C HIS A 157 -8.91 2.59 11.33
N ALA A 158 -8.63 1.44 10.70
CA ALA A 158 -7.99 0.34 11.39
C ALA A 158 -6.53 0.65 11.82
N GLY A 159 -5.90 1.67 11.22
CA GLY A 159 -4.55 2.10 11.54
C GLY A 159 -4.39 2.66 12.94
N GLU A 160 -5.42 3.30 13.48
CA GLU A 160 -5.41 3.93 14.81
C GLU A 160 -5.03 2.93 15.91
N GLN A 161 -5.63 1.74 15.89
CA GLN A 161 -5.33 0.69 16.85
C GLN A 161 -3.86 0.24 16.76
N TYR A 162 -3.34 0.05 15.54
CA TYR A 162 -1.94 -0.39 15.33
C TYR A 162 -0.95 0.66 15.79
N VAL A 163 -1.22 1.94 15.54
CA VAL A 163 -0.39 3.04 16.03
C VAL A 163 -0.45 3.09 17.56
N GLY A 164 -1.65 3.00 18.14
CA GLY A 164 -1.84 2.98 19.58
C GLY A 164 -1.05 1.85 20.25
N GLU A 165 -1.17 0.62 19.75
CA GLU A 165 -0.44 -0.54 20.30
C GLU A 165 1.07 -0.43 20.13
N ALA A 166 1.57 0.07 18.98
CA ALA A 166 3.01 0.16 18.68
C ALA A 166 3.74 1.21 19.51
N TYR A 167 3.05 2.27 19.91
CA TYR A 167 3.64 3.42 20.62
C TYR A 167 3.05 3.67 22.00
N SER A 168 2.25 2.73 22.54
CA SER A 168 1.75 2.79 23.91
C SER A 168 2.65 2.03 24.88
N VAL A 169 2.70 2.51 26.12
CA VAL A 169 3.28 1.79 27.26
C VAL A 169 2.13 1.20 28.07
N ASN A 170 2.11 -0.13 28.17
CA ASN A 170 1.09 -0.82 28.95
C ASN A 170 1.64 -1.15 30.34
N LEU A 171 1.25 -0.37 31.33
CA LEU A 171 1.62 -0.57 32.74
C LEU A 171 0.48 -1.28 33.47
N ASN A 172 0.78 -2.48 33.92
CA ASN A 172 -0.17 -3.31 34.66
C ASN A 172 0.24 -3.40 36.12
N ARG A 173 -0.67 -3.11 37.05
CA ARG A 173 -0.43 -3.16 38.49
C ARG A 173 0.20 -4.49 38.96
N TYR A 174 -0.12 -5.61 38.30
CA TYR A 174 0.38 -6.93 38.69
C TYR A 174 1.76 -7.25 38.14
N ASN A 175 2.16 -6.63 37.05
CA ASN A 175 3.44 -6.92 36.38
C ASN A 175 4.49 -5.83 36.61
N ASP A 176 4.05 -4.59 36.93
CA ASP A 176 4.94 -3.46 37.19
C ASP A 176 4.28 -2.51 38.21
N GLU A 177 4.21 -2.98 39.47
CA GLU A 177 3.58 -2.25 40.56
C GLU A 177 4.24 -0.89 40.81
N ASN A 178 5.56 -0.81 40.72
CA ASN A 178 6.30 0.42 40.95
C ASN A 178 6.04 1.47 39.88
N GLY A 179 6.09 1.09 38.61
CA GLY A 179 5.79 1.98 37.49
C GLY A 179 4.33 2.44 37.49
N TYR A 180 3.41 1.53 37.80
CA TYR A 180 1.98 1.85 37.94
C TYR A 180 1.71 2.92 39.02
N HIS A 181 2.31 2.77 40.22
CA HIS A 181 2.16 3.74 41.31
C HIS A 181 2.86 5.07 41.04
N GLN A 182 4.00 5.07 40.33
CA GLN A 182 4.67 6.32 39.95
C GLN A 182 3.83 7.17 39.02
N ILE A 183 3.13 6.55 38.06
CA ILE A 183 2.24 7.29 37.13
C ILE A 183 0.97 7.79 37.80
N LEU A 184 0.39 7.00 38.73
CA LEU A 184 -0.81 7.43 39.45
C LEU A 184 -0.56 8.58 40.42
N ASN A 185 0.69 8.77 40.87
CA ASN A 185 1.09 9.78 41.84
C ASN A 185 1.78 11.00 41.20
N ALA A 186 1.89 11.04 39.85
CA ALA A 186 2.44 12.16 39.09
C ALA A 186 1.33 13.09 38.60
#